data_e055fb123d2868c48846e31b64a21d86
#
_entry.id   e055fb123d2868c48846e31b64a21d86
#
_cell.length_a   1.000
_cell.length_b   1.000
_cell.length_c   1.000
_cell.angle_alpha   90.00
_cell.angle_beta   90.00
_cell.angle_gamma   90.00
#
_symmetry.space_group_name_H-M   'P 1'
#
loop_
_entity.id
_entity.type
_entity.pdbx_description
1 polymer ?
#
loop_
_entity_poly.entity_id
_entity_poly.type
_entity_poly.pdbx_seq_one_letter_code
_entity_poly.pdbx_strand_id
1 'polypeptide(L)'
;QAKIESKGIKSVRSRVANITEYLPENPPDIMTFRQMIIDGVNSETPLEEYVLTENDWENIHQLSQERYQTWEWNFGKSPAFDIQREIRYGGGCVEAWLDVSRGGVINQVKFYGDFFGQRDVAELEQALAGCRYEPSAILERLSNLEVNDYFVNLTIAGLLDLLY
;
A
#
# COMPACT_ATOMS: atom_id res chain seq x y z
N GLN A 1 25.93 3.94 3.88
CA GLN A 1 24.65 4.69 3.81
C GLN A 1 23.95 4.22 2.54
N ALA A 2 23.06 3.23 2.68
CA ALA A 2 22.12 2.86 1.61
C ALA A 2 21.22 4.08 1.37
N LYS A 3 21.29 4.68 0.18
CA LYS A 3 20.29 5.63 -0.26
C LYS A 3 18.94 4.94 -0.21
N ILE A 4 18.01 5.47 0.56
CA ILE A 4 16.58 5.16 0.41
C ILE A 4 16.22 5.68 -0.98
N GLU A 5 16.30 4.84 -1.99
CA GLU A 5 15.71 5.14 -3.29
C GLU A 5 14.20 4.99 -3.10
N SER A 6 13.51 6.12 -2.99
CA SER A 6 12.08 6.15 -3.17
C SER A 6 11.79 5.56 -4.55
N LYS A 7 11.22 4.35 -4.58
CA LYS A 7 10.71 3.69 -5.79
C LYS A 7 9.39 4.31 -6.27
N GLY A 8 9.15 5.58 -5.95
CA GLY A 8 8.07 6.32 -6.58
C GLY A 8 8.24 6.23 -8.10
N ILE A 9 7.15 5.94 -8.81
CA ILE A 9 7.10 5.98 -10.28
C ILE A 9 7.74 7.30 -10.70
N LYS A 10 8.97 7.23 -11.23
CA LYS A 10 9.61 8.42 -11.78
C LYS A 10 8.75 8.89 -12.94
N SER A 11 7.95 9.91 -12.71
CA SER A 11 7.22 10.60 -13.77
C SER A 11 8.24 11.08 -14.78
N VAL A 12 8.32 10.40 -15.90
CA VAL A 12 9.21 10.82 -16.98
C VAL A 12 8.56 12.05 -17.60
N ARG A 13 9.26 13.20 -17.62
CA ARG A 13 8.77 14.48 -18.19
C ARG A 13 8.10 14.31 -19.56
N SER A 14 8.55 13.33 -20.35
CA SER A 14 7.96 13.03 -21.66
C SER A 14 6.58 12.35 -21.60
N ARG A 15 6.11 11.93 -20.42
CA ARG A 15 4.82 11.24 -20.25
C ARG A 15 3.81 12.04 -19.43
N VAL A 16 4.21 13.18 -18.90
CA VAL A 16 3.36 14.06 -18.10
C VAL A 16 3.45 15.48 -18.63
N ALA A 17 2.34 16.19 -18.55
CA ALA A 17 2.27 17.59 -18.90
C ALA A 17 1.44 18.32 -17.83
N ASN A 18 1.64 19.61 -17.72
CA ASN A 18 0.83 20.43 -16.85
C ASN A 18 -0.53 20.66 -17.50
N ILE A 19 -1.62 20.39 -16.78
CA ILE A 19 -2.98 20.60 -17.29
C ILE A 19 -3.15 22.04 -17.77
N THR A 20 -2.53 23.02 -17.10
CA THR A 20 -2.58 24.43 -17.45
C THR A 20 -2.04 24.75 -18.85
N GLU A 21 -1.17 23.90 -19.42
CA GLU A 21 -0.65 24.06 -20.78
C GLU A 21 -1.72 23.81 -21.87
N TYR A 22 -2.81 23.13 -21.52
CA TYR A 22 -3.90 22.75 -22.39
C TYR A 22 -5.20 23.51 -22.10
N LEU A 23 -5.20 24.36 -21.09
CA LEU A 23 -6.34 25.22 -20.77
C LEU A 23 -6.26 26.56 -21.51
N PRO A 24 -7.40 27.23 -21.72
CA PRO A 24 -7.43 28.56 -22.31
C PRO A 24 -6.63 29.59 -21.49
N GLU A 25 -6.39 30.74 -22.08
CA GLU A 25 -5.73 31.86 -21.38
C GLU A 25 -6.42 32.15 -20.04
N ASN A 26 -5.61 32.31 -18.98
CA ASN A 26 -6.02 32.46 -17.59
C ASN A 26 -6.70 31.19 -17.00
N PRO A 27 -5.97 30.09 -16.86
CA PRO A 27 -6.48 28.92 -16.16
C PRO A 27 -6.79 29.27 -14.70
N PRO A 28 -7.80 28.61 -14.09
CA PRO A 28 -8.13 28.83 -12.70
C PRO A 28 -6.96 28.44 -11.80
N ASP A 29 -6.76 29.18 -10.70
CA ASP A 29 -5.86 28.75 -9.65
C ASP A 29 -6.40 27.50 -8.93
N ILE A 30 -5.59 26.89 -8.09
CA ILE A 30 -5.94 25.62 -7.41
C ILE A 30 -7.19 25.77 -6.53
N MET A 31 -7.41 26.92 -5.93
CA MET A 31 -8.57 27.14 -5.04
C MET A 31 -9.84 27.32 -5.87
N THR A 32 -9.76 28.06 -6.97
CA THR A 32 -10.86 28.18 -7.93
C THR A 32 -11.20 26.83 -8.55
N PHE A 33 -10.20 26.05 -8.96
CA PHE A 33 -10.41 24.70 -9.51
C PHE A 33 -11.07 23.77 -8.48
N ARG A 34 -10.62 23.81 -7.22
CA ARG A 34 -11.28 23.08 -6.13
C ARG A 34 -12.76 23.44 -6.01
N GLN A 35 -13.06 24.74 -6.05
CA GLN A 35 -14.45 25.21 -5.94
C GLN A 35 -15.30 24.74 -7.12
N MET A 36 -14.77 24.77 -8.35
CA MET A 36 -15.45 24.26 -9.52
C MET A 36 -15.82 22.76 -9.40
N ILE A 37 -14.94 21.96 -8.80
CA ILE A 37 -15.23 20.53 -8.52
C ILE A 37 -16.37 20.41 -7.52
N ILE A 38 -16.33 21.17 -6.42
CA ILE A 38 -17.38 21.17 -5.40
C ILE A 38 -18.72 21.58 -6.00
N ASP A 39 -18.75 22.65 -6.78
CA ASP A 39 -19.96 23.15 -7.43
C ASP A 39 -20.51 22.14 -8.44
N GLY A 40 -19.63 21.46 -9.19
CA GLY A 40 -20.01 20.40 -10.13
C GLY A 40 -20.69 19.23 -9.40
N VAL A 41 -20.11 18.74 -8.32
CA VAL A 41 -20.73 17.67 -7.51
C VAL A 41 -22.03 18.14 -6.88
N ASN A 42 -22.05 19.35 -6.32
CA ASN A 42 -23.25 19.92 -5.68
C ASN A 42 -24.42 20.14 -6.65
N SER A 43 -24.14 20.34 -7.93
CA SER A 43 -25.18 20.49 -8.96
C SER A 43 -25.91 19.17 -9.26
N GLU A 44 -25.26 18.04 -9.10
CA GLU A 44 -25.85 16.69 -9.31
C GLU A 44 -26.45 16.14 -8.00
N THR A 45 -25.74 16.32 -6.90
CA THR A 45 -26.15 15.83 -5.57
C THR A 45 -25.87 16.95 -4.56
N PRO A 46 -26.92 17.54 -3.93
CA PRO A 46 -26.71 18.57 -2.93
C PRO A 46 -25.77 18.10 -1.83
N LEU A 47 -24.70 18.86 -1.61
CA LEU A 47 -23.71 18.60 -0.57
C LEU A 47 -24.09 19.39 0.69
N GLU A 48 -23.98 18.73 1.83
CA GLU A 48 -24.07 19.40 3.13
C GLU A 48 -22.66 19.67 3.64
N GLU A 49 -22.35 20.94 3.91
CA GLU A 49 -21.05 21.31 4.46
C GLU A 49 -21.01 21.03 5.96
N TYR A 50 -20.08 20.18 6.39
CA TYR A 50 -19.82 19.94 7.79
C TYR A 50 -18.64 20.79 8.26
N VAL A 51 -18.88 21.69 9.17
CA VAL A 51 -17.85 22.50 9.81
C VAL A 51 -17.38 21.80 11.08
N LEU A 52 -16.09 21.49 11.16
CA LEU A 52 -15.49 20.84 12.31
C LEU A 52 -15.66 21.70 13.57
N THR A 53 -16.19 21.11 14.63
CA THR A 53 -16.34 21.74 15.94
C THR A 53 -15.01 21.75 16.72
N GLU A 54 -14.94 22.52 17.81
CA GLU A 54 -13.77 22.45 18.71
C GLU A 54 -13.53 21.04 19.24
N ASN A 55 -14.59 20.31 19.59
CA ASN A 55 -14.48 18.93 20.04
C ASN A 55 -13.95 18.00 18.96
N ASP A 56 -14.29 18.21 17.69
CA ASP A 56 -13.71 17.45 16.58
C ASP A 56 -12.20 17.70 16.46
N TRP A 57 -11.78 18.96 16.60
CA TRP A 57 -10.38 19.32 16.58
C TRP A 57 -9.61 18.74 17.76
N GLU A 58 -10.18 18.74 18.96
CA GLU A 58 -9.60 18.06 20.13
C GLU A 58 -9.40 16.58 19.88
N ASN A 59 -10.42 15.88 19.36
CA ASN A 59 -10.34 14.47 19.02
C ASN A 59 -9.30 14.17 17.92
N ILE A 60 -9.20 15.04 16.90
CA ILE A 60 -8.18 14.93 15.84
C ILE A 60 -6.79 15.10 16.43
N HIS A 61 -6.58 16.08 17.30
CA HIS A 61 -5.28 16.29 17.96
C HIS A 61 -4.90 15.13 18.86
N GLN A 62 -5.86 14.61 19.65
CA GLN A 62 -5.64 13.45 20.49
C GLN A 62 -5.24 12.23 19.64
N LEU A 63 -5.99 11.90 18.61
CA LEU A 63 -5.67 10.79 17.70
C LEU A 63 -4.31 10.98 17.02
N SER A 64 -3.97 12.23 16.65
CA SER A 64 -2.66 12.55 16.08
C SER A 64 -1.53 12.24 17.05
N GLN A 65 -1.67 12.63 18.32
CA GLN A 65 -0.66 12.37 19.35
C GLN A 65 -0.55 10.90 19.71
N GLU A 66 -1.68 10.22 19.89
CA GLU A 66 -1.73 8.82 20.33
C GLU A 66 -1.25 7.84 19.24
N ARG A 67 -1.34 8.20 17.98
CA ARG A 67 -1.03 7.31 16.87
C ARG A 67 -0.01 7.89 15.89
N TYR A 68 -0.37 8.96 15.19
CA TYR A 68 0.39 9.43 14.03
C TYR A 68 1.70 10.14 14.38
N GLN A 69 1.84 10.68 15.59
CA GLN A 69 3.08 11.30 16.07
C GLN A 69 3.96 10.33 16.88
N THR A 70 3.51 9.10 17.10
CA THR A 70 4.31 8.12 17.84
C THR A 70 5.52 7.65 17.03
N TRP A 71 6.58 7.30 17.76
CA TRP A 71 7.77 6.69 17.15
C TRP A 71 7.43 5.35 16.47
N GLU A 72 6.56 4.56 17.09
CA GLU A 72 6.10 3.27 16.57
C GLU A 72 5.41 3.40 15.22
N TRP A 73 4.60 4.44 15.03
CA TRP A 73 3.93 4.70 13.76
C TRP A 73 4.91 5.11 12.66
N ASN A 74 5.86 6.02 13.01
CA ASN A 74 6.75 6.63 12.02
C ASN A 74 8.00 5.79 11.74
N PHE A 75 8.49 5.03 12.72
CA PHE A 75 9.80 4.36 12.65
C PHE A 75 9.81 2.96 13.26
N GLY A 76 8.88 2.62 14.14
CA GLY A 76 8.97 1.48 15.05
C GLY A 76 8.69 0.11 14.43
N LYS A 77 8.28 0.03 13.17
CA LYS A 77 7.94 -1.24 12.51
C LYS A 77 8.67 -1.41 11.18
N SER A 78 9.98 -1.37 11.23
CA SER A 78 10.81 -1.94 10.17
C SER A 78 11.53 -3.15 10.74
N PRO A 79 10.93 -4.36 10.70
CA PRO A 79 11.65 -5.56 11.06
C PRO A 79 12.89 -5.68 10.16
N ALA A 80 13.97 -6.21 10.71
CA ALA A 80 15.12 -6.58 9.90
C ALA A 80 14.71 -7.79 9.05
N PHE A 81 14.40 -7.56 7.78
CA PHE A 81 14.13 -8.61 6.81
C PHE A 81 15.42 -8.98 6.10
N ASP A 82 15.68 -10.28 5.98
CA ASP A 82 16.87 -10.80 5.31
C ASP A 82 16.68 -10.91 3.80
N ILE A 83 15.44 -11.07 3.35
CA ILE A 83 15.08 -11.31 1.94
C ILE A 83 14.01 -10.30 1.51
N GLN A 84 14.24 -9.64 0.39
CA GLN A 84 13.27 -8.77 -0.28
C GLN A 84 13.14 -9.19 -1.73
N ARG A 85 11.92 -9.40 -2.19
CA ARG A 85 11.59 -9.75 -3.56
C ARG A 85 10.39 -8.96 -4.06
N GLU A 86 10.30 -8.76 -5.36
CA GLU A 86 9.22 -8.01 -6.01
C GLU A 86 8.74 -8.74 -7.26
N ILE A 87 7.44 -8.75 -7.48
CA ILE A 87 6.82 -9.21 -8.73
C ILE A 87 5.79 -8.20 -9.22
N ARG A 88 5.79 -7.97 -10.56
CA ARG A 88 4.73 -7.26 -11.26
C ARG A 88 3.85 -8.24 -12.01
N TYR A 89 2.54 -8.10 -11.87
CA TYR A 89 1.56 -8.99 -12.49
C TYR A 89 0.31 -8.19 -12.90
N GLY A 90 -0.71 -8.85 -13.46
CA GLY A 90 -1.90 -8.18 -13.97
C GLY A 90 -2.75 -7.44 -12.93
N GLY A 91 -2.58 -7.72 -11.65
CA GLY A 91 -3.28 -7.09 -10.54
C GLY A 91 -2.49 -6.01 -9.79
N GLY A 92 -1.24 -5.70 -10.22
CA GLY A 92 -0.41 -4.69 -9.57
C GLY A 92 1.05 -5.12 -9.35
N CYS A 93 1.65 -4.57 -8.31
CA CYS A 93 3.00 -4.90 -7.87
C CYS A 93 2.96 -5.39 -6.42
N VAL A 94 3.61 -6.50 -6.13
CA VAL A 94 3.75 -7.02 -4.76
C VAL A 94 5.22 -7.16 -4.43
N GLU A 95 5.60 -6.63 -3.28
CA GLU A 95 6.89 -6.86 -2.63
C GLU A 95 6.69 -7.81 -1.45
N ALA A 96 7.49 -8.85 -1.37
CA ALA A 96 7.55 -9.73 -0.20
C ALA A 96 8.86 -9.47 0.56
N TRP A 97 8.72 -9.27 1.85
CA TRP A 97 9.83 -9.07 2.77
C TRP A 97 9.80 -10.17 3.81
N LEU A 98 10.85 -11.00 3.86
CA LEU A 98 10.90 -12.18 4.71
C LEU A 98 12.05 -12.07 5.72
N ASP A 99 11.76 -12.39 6.96
CA ASP A 99 12.74 -12.71 8.00
C ASP A 99 12.82 -14.24 8.11
N VAL A 100 13.97 -14.80 7.75
CA VAL A 100 14.20 -16.24 7.76
C VAL A 100 15.29 -16.57 8.76
N SER A 101 14.97 -17.40 9.75
CA SER A 101 15.93 -17.85 10.75
C SER A 101 17.10 -18.62 10.12
N ARG A 102 18.22 -18.73 10.83
CA ARG A 102 19.36 -19.56 10.41
C ARG A 102 19.01 -21.04 10.23
N GLY A 103 17.91 -21.49 10.82
CA GLY A 103 17.36 -22.84 10.65
C GLY A 103 16.45 -23.00 9.42
N GLY A 104 16.33 -21.98 8.56
CA GLY A 104 15.50 -22.01 7.36
C GLY A 104 14.00 -21.98 7.66
N VAL A 105 13.58 -21.32 8.73
CA VAL A 105 12.17 -21.15 9.09
C VAL A 105 11.80 -19.68 8.93
N ILE A 106 10.68 -19.40 8.28
CA ILE A 106 10.12 -18.06 8.15
C ILE A 106 9.63 -17.59 9.52
N ASN A 107 10.31 -16.63 10.11
CA ASN A 107 9.87 -15.98 11.35
C ASN A 107 8.72 -15.03 11.06
N GLN A 108 8.85 -14.24 9.99
CA GLN A 108 7.89 -13.27 9.57
C GLN A 108 7.96 -13.03 8.07
N VAL A 109 6.82 -12.75 7.47
CA VAL A 109 6.71 -12.20 6.11
C VAL A 109 5.83 -10.97 6.15
N LYS A 110 6.12 -10.00 5.30
CA LYS A 110 5.30 -8.82 5.06
C LYS A 110 5.17 -8.57 3.57
N PHE A 111 3.95 -8.26 3.14
CA PHE A 111 3.66 -7.89 1.77
C PHE A 111 3.35 -6.40 1.68
N TYR A 112 3.98 -5.74 0.72
CA TYR A 112 3.79 -4.33 0.40
C TYR A 112 3.52 -4.18 -1.10
N GLY A 113 2.89 -3.08 -1.49
CA GLY A 113 2.69 -2.78 -2.91
C GLY A 113 1.33 -2.19 -3.23
N ASP A 114 1.04 -2.12 -4.53
CA ASP A 114 -0.21 -1.61 -5.10
C ASP A 114 -1.08 -2.78 -5.62
N PHE A 115 -1.50 -3.63 -4.72
CA PHE A 115 -2.36 -4.78 -5.03
C PHE A 115 -3.74 -4.64 -4.39
N PHE A 116 -4.69 -5.36 -4.94
CA PHE A 116 -6.05 -5.44 -4.43
C PHE A 116 -6.39 -6.87 -4.02
N GLY A 117 -7.15 -7.00 -2.93
CA GLY A 117 -7.68 -8.25 -2.43
C GLY A 117 -9.01 -8.03 -1.72
N GLN A 118 -9.75 -9.11 -1.52
CA GLN A 118 -11.01 -9.12 -0.77
C GLN A 118 -10.78 -9.43 0.72
N ARG A 119 -9.63 -10.04 1.04
CA ARG A 119 -9.23 -10.44 2.40
C ARG A 119 -7.99 -9.68 2.85
N ASP A 120 -7.84 -9.57 4.16
CA ASP A 120 -6.65 -8.95 4.76
C ASP A 120 -5.42 -9.84 4.53
N VAL A 121 -4.39 -9.27 3.90
CA VAL A 121 -3.12 -9.95 3.63
C VAL A 121 -2.41 -10.42 4.91
N ALA A 122 -2.71 -9.83 6.05
CA ALA A 122 -2.20 -10.26 7.34
C ALA A 122 -2.54 -11.71 7.69
N GLU A 123 -3.66 -12.26 7.18
CA GLU A 123 -4.00 -13.67 7.35
C GLU A 123 -3.02 -14.59 6.61
N LEU A 124 -2.65 -14.21 5.37
CA LEU A 124 -1.66 -14.92 4.58
C LEU A 124 -0.26 -14.84 5.22
N GLU A 125 0.12 -13.67 5.73
CA GLU A 125 1.37 -13.45 6.45
C GLU A 125 1.47 -14.38 7.67
N GLN A 126 0.40 -14.49 8.45
CA GLN A 126 0.33 -15.37 9.62
C GLN A 126 0.39 -16.85 9.22
N ALA A 127 -0.25 -17.25 8.13
CA ALA A 127 -0.23 -18.63 7.65
C ALA A 127 1.17 -19.09 7.22
N LEU A 128 1.99 -18.17 6.72
CA LEU A 128 3.37 -18.44 6.30
C LEU A 128 4.37 -18.40 7.46
N ALA A 129 4.06 -17.75 8.55
CA ALA A 129 4.93 -17.73 9.74
C ALA A 129 5.09 -19.16 10.32
N GLY A 130 6.30 -19.50 10.71
CA GLY A 130 6.66 -20.85 11.21
C GLY A 130 6.80 -21.91 10.10
N CYS A 131 6.59 -21.56 8.83
CA CYS A 131 6.81 -22.46 7.70
C CYS A 131 8.31 -22.60 7.40
N ARG A 132 8.74 -23.77 6.93
CA ARG A 132 10.08 -23.91 6.36
C ARG A 132 10.21 -23.10 5.08
N TYR A 133 11.32 -22.40 4.93
CA TYR A 133 11.64 -21.65 3.71
C TYR A 133 12.10 -22.62 2.60
N GLU A 134 11.18 -23.43 2.14
CA GLU A 134 11.35 -24.43 1.08
C GLU A 134 10.10 -24.40 0.19
N PRO A 135 10.23 -24.52 -1.15
CA PRO A 135 9.10 -24.43 -2.07
C PRO A 135 7.95 -25.36 -1.74
N SER A 136 8.24 -26.61 -1.36
CA SER A 136 7.23 -27.61 -1.01
C SER A 136 6.42 -27.25 0.23
N ALA A 137 7.10 -26.77 1.27
CA ALA A 137 6.45 -26.36 2.53
C ALA A 137 5.62 -25.08 2.36
N ILE A 138 6.13 -24.12 1.60
CA ILE A 138 5.40 -22.89 1.24
C ILE A 138 4.15 -23.27 0.41
N LEU A 139 4.30 -24.11 -0.61
CA LEU A 139 3.19 -24.55 -1.46
C LEU A 139 2.11 -25.29 -0.66
N GLU A 140 2.49 -26.14 0.29
CA GLU A 140 1.55 -26.84 1.17
C GLU A 140 0.72 -25.82 2.00
N ARG A 141 1.35 -24.77 2.52
CA ARG A 141 0.64 -23.71 3.23
C ARG A 141 -0.31 -22.92 2.33
N LEU A 142 0.17 -22.55 1.14
CA LEU A 142 -0.61 -21.79 0.16
C LEU A 142 -1.78 -22.59 -0.42
N SER A 143 -1.67 -23.92 -0.56
CA SER A 143 -2.74 -24.76 -1.12
C SER A 143 -4.02 -24.81 -0.28
N ASN A 144 -3.95 -24.38 0.98
CA ASN A 144 -5.11 -24.26 1.87
C ASN A 144 -5.75 -22.85 1.84
N LEU A 145 -5.25 -21.95 0.97
CA LEU A 145 -5.67 -20.56 0.88
C LEU A 145 -6.02 -20.21 -0.57
N GLU A 146 -7.05 -19.41 -0.75
CA GLU A 146 -7.39 -18.82 -2.05
C GLU A 146 -6.53 -17.58 -2.27
N VAL A 147 -5.36 -17.73 -2.90
CA VAL A 147 -4.40 -16.63 -3.12
C VAL A 147 -5.02 -15.45 -3.85
N ASN A 148 -5.97 -15.70 -4.75
CA ASN A 148 -6.67 -14.65 -5.49
C ASN A 148 -7.55 -13.76 -4.59
N ASP A 149 -7.93 -14.22 -3.39
CA ASP A 149 -8.66 -13.41 -2.42
C ASP A 149 -7.78 -12.31 -1.80
N TYR A 150 -6.46 -12.55 -1.74
CA TYR A 150 -5.48 -11.59 -1.19
C TYR A 150 -4.83 -10.75 -2.30
N PHE A 151 -4.60 -11.36 -3.45
CA PHE A 151 -3.93 -10.73 -4.61
C PHE A 151 -4.71 -11.06 -5.88
N VAL A 152 -5.60 -10.18 -6.29
CA VAL A 152 -6.44 -10.37 -7.50
C VAL A 152 -5.55 -10.60 -8.72
N ASN A 153 -5.82 -11.69 -9.44
CA ASN A 153 -5.06 -12.14 -10.62
C ASN A 153 -3.63 -12.66 -10.34
N LEU A 154 -3.26 -12.93 -9.08
CA LEU A 154 -2.02 -13.63 -8.76
C LEU A 154 -2.31 -15.11 -8.52
N THR A 155 -1.55 -15.99 -9.18
CA THR A 155 -1.65 -17.43 -8.99
C THR A 155 -0.80 -17.91 -7.82
N ILE A 156 -1.09 -19.09 -7.28
CA ILE A 156 -0.24 -19.76 -6.26
C ILE A 156 1.20 -19.90 -6.76
N ALA A 157 1.39 -20.28 -8.03
CA ALA A 157 2.72 -20.38 -8.63
C ALA A 157 3.45 -19.03 -8.65
N GLY A 158 2.76 -17.95 -9.05
CA GLY A 158 3.33 -16.61 -9.06
C GLY A 158 3.68 -16.10 -7.65
N LEU A 159 2.87 -16.44 -6.65
CA LEU A 159 3.19 -16.12 -5.25
C LEU A 159 4.37 -16.95 -4.74
N LEU A 160 4.46 -18.23 -5.12
CA LEU A 160 5.60 -19.07 -4.78
C LEU A 160 6.90 -18.52 -5.39
N ASP A 161 6.87 -18.12 -6.67
CA ASP A 161 8.03 -17.50 -7.35
C ASP A 161 8.44 -16.15 -6.70
N LEU A 162 7.49 -15.42 -6.12
CA LEU A 162 7.79 -14.22 -5.35
C LEU A 162 8.47 -14.56 -4.03
N LEU A 163 8.03 -15.62 -3.36
CA LEU A 163 8.53 -15.97 -2.02
C LEU A 163 9.86 -16.70 -2.05
N TYR A 164 10.13 -17.48 -3.13
CA TYR A 164 11.30 -18.35 -3.24
C TYR A 164 12.06 -18.19 -4.54
#